data_4f2f7e68c454822ec3e69b9ee6c6e6d1
#
_entry.id   4f2f7e68c454822ec3e69b9ee6c6e6d1
#
_cell.length_a   1.000
_cell.length_b   1.000
_cell.length_c   1.000
_cell.angle_alpha   90.00
_cell.angle_beta   90.00
_cell.angle_gamma   90.00
#
_symmetry.space_group_name_H-M   'P 1'
#
loop_
_entity.id
_entity.type
_entity.pdbx_description
1 polymer ?
#
loop_
_entity_poly.entity_id
_entity_poly.type
_entity_poly.pdbx_seq_one_letter_code
_entity_poly.pdbx_strand_id
1 'polypeptide(L)'
;ALEDEEVAALKNAGFDEQLVADLQLFNTLIGNWDYALSLDGQGLWNTEVIELSDGKLVPVAGDFDLASWVTGKVLVTGPRDYLPELDDLVRQTRFRLSEIRLAVGDSRFGLAAARFLTHREAIELLIASAEIDPEGRENAMRHVDVFFEALSEVQVHGVDGLP
;
A
#
# COMPACT_ATOMS: atom_id res chain seq x y z
N ALA A 1 -10.29 6.20 18.81
CA ALA A 1 -8.86 6.53 18.70
C ALA A 1 -8.17 5.91 19.92
N LEU A 2 -7.05 5.22 19.71
CA LEU A 2 -6.21 4.72 20.79
C LEU A 2 -5.65 5.91 21.57
N GLU A 3 -5.52 5.77 22.89
CA GLU A 3 -4.88 6.81 23.69
C GLU A 3 -3.37 6.82 23.44
N ASP A 4 -2.68 7.95 23.68
CA ASP A 4 -1.25 8.12 23.38
C ASP A 4 -0.35 7.07 24.04
N GLU A 5 -0.74 6.54 25.22
CA GLU A 5 -0.03 5.45 25.92
C GLU A 5 -0.16 4.10 25.21
N GLU A 6 -1.32 3.80 24.59
CA GLU A 6 -1.54 2.57 23.82
C GLU A 6 -0.76 2.62 22.52
N VAL A 7 -0.70 3.79 21.87
CA VAL A 7 0.13 4.01 20.68
C VAL A 7 1.61 3.85 21.02
N ALA A 8 2.08 4.37 22.15
CA ALA A 8 3.46 4.21 22.61
C ALA A 8 3.80 2.75 22.96
N ALA A 9 2.83 1.99 23.49
CA ALA A 9 2.99 0.56 23.77
C ALA A 9 3.09 -0.27 22.47
N LEU A 10 2.29 0.07 21.46
CA LEU A 10 2.34 -0.57 20.14
C LEU A 10 3.68 -0.34 19.43
N LYS A 11 4.32 0.84 19.60
CA LYS A 11 5.67 1.11 19.08
C LYS A 11 6.75 0.20 19.65
N ASN A 12 6.62 -0.16 20.93
CA ASN A 12 7.61 -0.98 21.63
C ASN A 12 7.32 -2.50 21.49
N ALA A 13 6.12 -2.88 21.08
CA ALA A 13 5.68 -4.27 21.06
C ALA A 13 6.14 -5.05 19.81
N GLY A 14 6.68 -4.39 18.79
CA GLY A 14 7.26 -5.04 17.61
C GLY A 14 6.22 -5.61 16.65
N PHE A 15 5.86 -4.85 15.64
CA PHE A 15 5.13 -5.38 14.49
C PHE A 15 5.94 -6.44 13.76
N ASP A 16 5.27 -7.42 13.17
CA ASP A 16 5.87 -8.25 12.14
C ASP A 16 6.14 -7.38 10.92
N GLU A 17 7.39 -6.94 10.79
CA GLU A 17 7.81 -5.96 9.79
C GLU A 17 7.66 -6.49 8.36
N GLN A 18 7.62 -7.81 8.15
CA GLN A 18 7.36 -8.38 6.84
C GLN A 18 5.88 -8.25 6.47
N LEU A 19 4.98 -8.49 7.42
CA LEU A 19 3.54 -8.27 7.21
C LEU A 19 3.23 -6.77 7.04
N VAL A 20 3.95 -5.90 7.72
CA VAL A 20 3.88 -4.45 7.49
C VAL A 20 4.23 -4.12 6.03
N ALA A 21 5.34 -4.66 5.51
CA ALA A 21 5.73 -4.43 4.12
C ALA A 21 4.67 -4.93 3.13
N ASP A 22 4.16 -6.15 3.34
CA ASP A 22 3.12 -6.73 2.49
C ASP A 22 1.84 -5.89 2.51
N LEU A 23 1.40 -5.45 3.69
CA LEU A 23 0.20 -4.63 3.84
C LEU A 23 0.35 -3.27 3.15
N GLN A 24 1.50 -2.63 3.28
CA GLN A 24 1.75 -1.34 2.64
C GLN A 24 1.79 -1.46 1.12
N LEU A 25 2.40 -2.53 0.57
CA LEU A 25 2.36 -2.80 -0.86
C LEU A 25 0.93 -3.09 -1.34
N PHE A 26 0.14 -3.84 -0.57
CA PHE A 26 -1.26 -4.11 -0.90
C PHE A 26 -2.09 -2.82 -0.96
N ASN A 27 -2.00 -1.96 0.04
CA ASN A 27 -2.71 -0.68 0.03
C ASN A 27 -2.27 0.21 -1.15
N THR A 28 -0.99 0.20 -1.50
CA THR A 28 -0.48 0.93 -2.66
C THR A 28 -1.04 0.37 -3.97
N LEU A 29 -1.11 -0.95 -4.13
CA LEU A 29 -1.66 -1.63 -5.29
C LEU A 29 -3.13 -1.26 -5.53
N ILE A 30 -3.97 -1.26 -4.49
CA ILE A 30 -5.39 -0.93 -4.62
C ILE A 30 -5.67 0.58 -4.60
N GLY A 31 -4.63 1.40 -4.45
CA GLY A 31 -4.78 2.85 -4.36
C GLY A 31 -5.53 3.30 -3.10
N ASN A 32 -5.34 2.60 -2.00
CA ASN A 32 -5.87 3.03 -0.70
C ASN A 32 -4.87 4.00 -0.06
N TRP A 33 -5.20 5.28 -0.10
CA TRP A 33 -4.38 6.34 0.49
C TRP A 33 -4.95 6.82 1.83
N ASP A 34 -6.13 6.34 2.22
CA ASP A 34 -6.80 6.71 3.45
C ASP A 34 -6.50 5.71 4.57
N TYR A 35 -5.24 5.35 4.72
CA TYR A 35 -4.77 4.58 5.87
C TYR A 35 -3.45 5.15 6.39
N ALA A 36 -3.19 4.95 7.66
CA ALA A 36 -1.89 5.21 8.25
C ALA A 36 -1.45 4.02 9.08
N LEU A 37 -0.23 3.58 8.83
CA LEU A 37 0.50 2.66 9.66
C LEU A 37 1.85 3.33 9.96
N SER A 38 1.85 4.18 10.96
CA SER A 38 3.04 4.92 11.36
C SER A 38 3.80 4.12 12.41
N LEU A 39 4.99 3.69 12.06
CA LEU A 39 5.92 3.08 13.01
C LEU A 39 6.55 4.13 13.95
N ASP A 40 6.41 5.42 13.63
CA ASP A 40 6.91 6.55 14.43
C ASP A 40 5.88 7.13 15.40
N GLY A 41 4.66 6.58 15.40
CA GLY A 41 3.61 6.85 16.38
C GLY A 41 2.71 8.03 16.12
N GLN A 42 2.55 8.42 14.90
CA GLN A 42 1.53 9.40 14.56
C GLN A 42 0.11 8.78 14.49
N GLY A 43 -0.02 7.51 14.80
CA GLY A 43 -1.30 6.85 14.95
C GLY A 43 -1.53 5.75 13.92
N LEU A 44 -2.55 4.95 14.22
CA LEU A 44 -3.15 4.00 13.30
C LEU A 44 -4.44 4.63 12.78
N TRP A 45 -4.60 4.66 11.45
CA TRP A 45 -5.82 5.13 10.82
C TRP A 45 -6.30 4.08 9.83
N ASN A 46 -7.55 3.67 9.92
CA ASN A 46 -8.11 2.59 9.10
C ASN A 46 -7.25 1.30 9.12
N THR A 47 -6.60 1.08 10.26
CA THR A 47 -5.73 -0.09 10.50
C THR A 47 -6.04 -0.61 11.90
N GLU A 48 -6.39 -1.87 11.98
CA GLU A 48 -6.54 -2.59 13.23
C GLU A 48 -5.25 -3.35 13.55
N VAL A 49 -5.07 -3.74 14.80
CA VAL A 49 -3.92 -4.51 15.24
C VAL A 49 -4.38 -5.79 15.93
N ILE A 50 -3.84 -6.91 15.48
CA ILE A 50 -4.08 -8.22 16.09
C ILE A 50 -2.78 -8.68 16.74
N GLU A 51 -2.84 -9.06 18.01
CA GLU A 51 -1.74 -9.73 18.69
C GLU A 51 -1.80 -11.24 18.44
N LEU A 52 -0.72 -11.79 17.92
CA LEU A 52 -0.57 -13.22 17.73
C LEU A 52 -0.17 -13.92 19.03
N SER A 53 -0.32 -15.24 19.09
CA SER A 53 -0.01 -16.05 20.28
C SER A 53 1.47 -16.02 20.68
N ASP A 54 2.37 -15.60 19.79
CA ASP A 54 3.80 -15.40 20.04
C ASP A 54 4.14 -13.97 20.46
N GLY A 55 3.13 -13.12 20.67
CA GLY A 55 3.28 -11.72 21.09
C GLY A 55 3.59 -10.75 19.95
N LYS A 56 3.65 -11.20 18.70
CA LYS A 56 3.82 -10.32 17.55
C LYS A 56 2.53 -9.58 17.23
N LEU A 57 2.68 -8.35 16.81
CA LEU A 57 1.58 -7.52 16.33
C LEU A 57 1.48 -7.60 14.81
N VAL A 58 0.27 -7.85 14.35
CA VAL A 58 -0.06 -7.90 12.92
C VAL A 58 -1.01 -6.76 12.59
N PRO A 59 -0.62 -5.83 11.71
CA PRO A 59 -1.55 -4.81 11.24
C PRO A 59 -2.52 -5.41 10.23
N VAL A 60 -3.78 -5.04 10.34
CA VAL A 60 -4.86 -5.44 9.43
C VAL A 60 -5.51 -4.18 8.88
N ALA A 61 -5.47 -4.02 7.56
CA ALA A 61 -6.15 -2.90 6.94
C ALA A 61 -7.67 -3.08 7.04
N GLY A 62 -8.33 -2.02 7.40
CA GLY A 62 -9.78 -1.87 7.36
C GLY A 62 -10.16 -0.69 6.46
N ASP A 63 -11.46 -0.53 6.24
CA ASP A 63 -12.05 0.61 5.56
C ASP A 63 -11.43 0.93 4.17
N PHE A 64 -11.88 0.19 3.16
CA PHE A 64 -11.43 0.35 1.79
C PHE A 64 -12.36 1.20 0.92
N ASP A 65 -13.32 1.90 1.52
CA ASP A 65 -14.35 2.63 0.79
C ASP A 65 -13.77 3.79 -0.04
N LEU A 66 -12.61 4.31 0.33
CA LEU A 66 -11.86 5.33 -0.39
C LEU A 66 -10.74 4.79 -1.28
N ALA A 67 -10.56 3.47 -1.35
CA ALA A 67 -9.59 2.89 -2.27
C ALA A 67 -9.96 3.19 -3.72
N SER A 68 -8.96 3.50 -4.55
CA SER A 68 -9.18 3.86 -5.97
C SER A 68 -9.87 2.75 -6.75
N TRP A 69 -9.62 1.48 -6.41
CA TRP A 69 -10.32 0.34 -7.03
C TRP A 69 -11.82 0.34 -6.72
N VAL A 70 -12.23 0.85 -5.57
CA VAL A 70 -13.64 0.92 -5.15
C VAL A 70 -14.31 2.17 -5.70
N THR A 71 -13.64 3.32 -5.60
CA THR A 71 -14.20 4.61 -5.99
C THR A 71 -14.13 4.88 -7.49
N GLY A 72 -13.28 4.17 -8.23
CA GLY A 72 -12.90 4.48 -9.60
C GLY A 72 -12.13 5.80 -9.74
N LYS A 73 -11.73 6.41 -8.61
CA LYS A 73 -11.04 7.70 -8.57
C LYS A 73 -9.71 7.54 -7.87
N VAL A 74 -8.68 8.17 -8.41
CA VAL A 74 -7.41 8.25 -7.69
C VAL A 74 -7.52 9.35 -6.65
N LEU A 75 -7.67 8.96 -5.41
CA LEU A 75 -7.63 9.88 -4.28
C LEU A 75 -6.17 10.20 -3.98
N VAL A 76 -5.77 11.39 -4.35
CA VAL A 76 -4.47 11.95 -3.96
C VAL A 76 -4.65 12.60 -2.60
N THR A 77 -3.61 12.57 -1.78
CA THR A 77 -3.51 13.41 -0.58
C THR A 77 -3.56 14.89 -0.99
N GLY A 78 -4.76 15.47 -1.01
CA GLY A 78 -5.02 16.83 -1.47
C GLY A 78 -6.51 17.14 -1.42
N PRO A 79 -6.96 18.31 -1.94
CA PRO A 79 -8.37 18.61 -2.03
C PRO A 79 -9.10 17.48 -2.77
N ARG A 80 -10.19 16.99 -2.20
CA ARG A 80 -10.95 15.78 -2.60
C ARG A 80 -11.47 15.78 -4.06
N ASP A 81 -11.29 16.89 -4.78
CA ASP A 81 -11.81 17.07 -6.15
C ASP A 81 -10.74 16.92 -7.23
N TYR A 82 -9.50 16.56 -6.84
CA TYR A 82 -8.42 16.43 -7.80
C TYR A 82 -8.28 14.98 -8.28
N LEU A 83 -8.61 14.75 -9.54
CA LEU A 83 -8.27 13.50 -10.23
C LEU A 83 -6.86 13.72 -10.82
N PRO A 84 -5.83 13.02 -10.32
CA PRO A 84 -4.51 13.17 -10.89
C PRO A 84 -4.51 12.60 -12.30
N GLU A 85 -3.77 13.29 -13.17
CA GLU A 85 -3.41 12.76 -14.47
C GLU A 85 -2.56 11.47 -14.27
N LEU A 86 -2.43 10.66 -15.32
CA LEU A 86 -1.68 9.40 -15.26
C LEU A 86 -0.25 9.58 -14.72
N ASP A 87 0.42 10.68 -15.12
CA ASP A 87 1.76 11.01 -14.65
C ASP A 87 1.82 11.25 -13.14
N ASP A 88 0.77 11.81 -12.56
CA ASP A 88 0.67 11.98 -11.11
C ASP A 88 0.50 10.64 -10.38
N LEU A 89 -0.28 9.72 -10.94
CA LEU A 89 -0.44 8.38 -10.39
C LEU A 89 0.90 7.62 -10.38
N VAL A 90 1.64 7.66 -11.49
CA VAL A 90 2.97 7.02 -11.61
C VAL A 90 3.92 7.61 -10.57
N ARG A 91 4.03 8.94 -10.49
CA ARG A 91 4.90 9.63 -9.56
C ARG A 91 4.57 9.32 -8.11
N GLN A 92 3.29 9.32 -7.75
CA GLN A 92 2.86 9.03 -6.38
C GLN A 92 3.11 7.58 -6.00
N THR A 93 2.83 6.65 -6.91
CA THR A 93 3.10 5.22 -6.66
C THR A 93 4.59 5.00 -6.43
N ARG A 94 5.47 5.55 -7.27
CA ARG A 94 6.92 5.48 -7.08
C ARG A 94 7.37 6.08 -5.76
N PHE A 95 6.87 7.26 -5.43
CA PHE A 95 7.18 7.93 -4.16
C PHE A 95 6.78 7.05 -2.98
N ARG A 96 5.56 6.52 -2.98
CA ARG A 96 5.07 5.66 -1.90
C ARG A 96 5.89 4.37 -1.76
N LEU A 97 6.19 3.71 -2.86
CA LEU A 97 7.04 2.51 -2.84
C LEU A 97 8.44 2.81 -2.27
N SER A 98 9.00 3.97 -2.59
CA SER A 98 10.28 4.40 -2.04
C SER A 98 10.22 4.67 -0.54
N GLU A 99 9.15 5.33 -0.05
CA GLU A 99 8.92 5.52 1.39
C GLU A 99 8.79 4.19 2.13
N ILE A 100 8.01 3.24 1.57
CA ILE A 100 7.86 1.90 2.15
C ILE A 100 9.22 1.21 2.24
N ARG A 101 10.00 1.24 1.17
CA ARG A 101 11.34 0.64 1.14
C ARG A 101 12.26 1.22 2.21
N LEU A 102 12.26 2.55 2.37
CA LEU A 102 13.03 3.23 3.43
C LEU A 102 12.56 2.83 4.83
N ALA A 103 11.26 2.70 5.02
CA ALA A 103 10.68 2.38 6.33
C ALA A 103 10.94 0.93 6.77
N VAL A 104 10.77 -0.05 5.86
CA VAL A 104 10.88 -1.48 6.20
C VAL A 104 12.27 -2.08 5.91
N GLY A 105 13.09 -1.37 5.15
CA GLY A 105 14.43 -1.79 4.72
C GLY A 105 14.43 -2.68 3.47
N ASP A 106 15.55 -2.66 2.76
CA ASP A 106 15.73 -3.30 1.43
C ASP A 106 15.37 -4.78 1.41
N SER A 107 15.75 -5.53 2.43
CA SER A 107 15.55 -6.98 2.48
C SER A 107 14.06 -7.33 2.55
N ARG A 108 13.30 -6.68 3.42
CA ARG A 108 11.87 -6.93 3.61
C ARG A 108 11.07 -6.42 2.42
N PHE A 109 11.40 -5.23 1.94
CA PHE A 109 10.81 -4.69 0.72
C PHE A 109 11.03 -5.64 -0.46
N GLY A 110 12.26 -6.12 -0.66
CA GLY A 110 12.59 -7.04 -1.75
C GLY A 110 11.82 -8.36 -1.68
N LEU A 111 11.63 -8.93 -0.49
CA LEU A 111 10.83 -10.14 -0.29
C LEU A 111 9.35 -9.89 -0.58
N ALA A 112 8.79 -8.78 -0.14
CA ALA A 112 7.40 -8.39 -0.43
C ALA A 112 7.23 -8.15 -1.93
N ALA A 113 8.10 -7.36 -2.56
CA ALA A 113 8.07 -7.07 -3.98
C ALA A 113 8.11 -8.34 -4.84
N ALA A 114 8.99 -9.29 -4.51
CA ALA A 114 9.08 -10.56 -5.23
C ALA A 114 7.78 -11.38 -5.15
N ARG A 115 7.10 -11.37 -4.01
CA ARG A 115 5.78 -12.00 -3.85
C ARG A 115 4.74 -11.36 -4.75
N PHE A 116 4.63 -10.05 -4.72
CA PHE A 116 3.67 -9.32 -5.56
C PHE A 116 3.93 -9.57 -7.04
N LEU A 117 5.18 -9.44 -7.50
CA LEU A 117 5.56 -9.70 -8.90
C LEU A 117 5.18 -11.12 -9.35
N THR A 118 5.34 -12.12 -8.47
CA THR A 118 4.96 -13.50 -8.78
C THR A 118 3.44 -13.67 -8.92
N HIS A 119 2.63 -12.82 -8.28
CA HIS A 119 1.18 -12.92 -8.29
C HIS A 119 0.50 -11.97 -9.31
N ARG A 120 1.27 -11.22 -10.11
CA ARG A 120 0.73 -10.25 -11.06
C ARG A 120 -0.36 -10.84 -11.95
N GLU A 121 -0.06 -11.96 -12.63
CA GLU A 121 -1.02 -12.62 -13.53
C GLU A 121 -2.32 -13.03 -12.82
N ALA A 122 -2.20 -13.52 -11.59
CA ALA A 122 -3.37 -13.91 -10.79
C ALA A 122 -4.24 -12.70 -10.41
N ILE A 123 -3.62 -11.57 -10.11
CA ILE A 123 -4.32 -10.31 -9.82
C ILE A 123 -5.04 -9.79 -11.06
N GLU A 124 -4.37 -9.79 -12.22
CA GLU A 124 -4.95 -9.38 -13.49
C GLU A 124 -6.15 -10.27 -13.86
N LEU A 125 -6.04 -11.60 -13.70
CA LEU A 125 -7.13 -12.54 -13.93
C LEU A 125 -8.32 -12.32 -12.98
N LEU A 126 -8.04 -12.03 -11.71
CA LEU A 126 -9.07 -11.71 -10.72
C LEU A 126 -9.89 -10.50 -11.17
N ILE A 127 -9.23 -9.41 -11.57
CA ILE A 127 -9.91 -8.20 -12.05
C ILE A 127 -10.67 -8.47 -13.34
N ALA A 128 -10.08 -9.21 -14.28
CA ALA A 128 -10.72 -9.55 -15.55
C ALA A 128 -12.00 -10.38 -15.37
N SER A 129 -12.04 -11.25 -14.36
CA SER A 129 -13.17 -12.13 -14.05
C SER A 129 -14.20 -11.52 -13.10
N ALA A 130 -13.88 -10.39 -12.45
CA ALA A 130 -14.77 -9.76 -11.49
C ALA A 130 -16.02 -9.17 -12.17
N GLU A 131 -17.16 -9.27 -11.47
CA GLU A 131 -18.43 -8.66 -11.90
C GLU A 131 -18.45 -7.16 -11.56
N ILE A 132 -17.61 -6.39 -12.25
CA ILE A 132 -17.53 -4.93 -12.14
C ILE A 132 -17.82 -4.30 -13.50
N ASP A 133 -18.25 -3.04 -13.50
CA ASP A 133 -18.50 -2.31 -14.73
C ASP A 133 -17.20 -2.10 -15.53
N PRO A 134 -17.29 -1.82 -16.84
CA PRO A 134 -16.11 -1.69 -17.69
C PRO A 134 -15.16 -0.58 -17.28
N GLU A 135 -15.67 0.55 -16.77
CA GLU A 135 -14.87 1.70 -16.33
C GLU A 135 -14.10 1.35 -15.06
N GLY A 136 -14.76 0.70 -14.09
CA GLY A 136 -14.12 0.22 -12.87
C GLY A 136 -13.01 -0.79 -13.16
N ARG A 137 -13.24 -1.69 -14.14
CA ARG A 137 -12.22 -2.66 -14.58
C ARG A 137 -11.01 -1.97 -15.22
N GLU A 138 -11.25 -1.00 -16.11
CA GLU A 138 -10.18 -0.24 -16.75
C GLU A 138 -9.35 0.53 -15.71
N ASN A 139 -10.00 1.15 -14.72
CA ASN A 139 -9.33 1.85 -13.64
C ASN A 139 -8.49 0.90 -12.78
N ALA A 140 -9.02 -0.25 -12.38
CA ALA A 140 -8.28 -1.23 -11.61
C ALA A 140 -7.06 -1.75 -12.38
N MET A 141 -7.21 -2.09 -13.66
CA MET A 141 -6.09 -2.55 -14.49
C MET A 141 -5.01 -1.48 -14.65
N ARG A 142 -5.39 -0.22 -14.82
CA ARG A 142 -4.44 0.90 -14.86
C ARG A 142 -3.61 1.01 -13.57
N HIS A 143 -4.25 0.87 -12.42
CA HIS A 143 -3.55 0.85 -11.12
C HIS A 143 -2.57 -0.31 -11.01
N VAL A 144 -2.98 -1.49 -11.46
CA VAL A 144 -2.11 -2.69 -11.51
C VAL A 144 -0.89 -2.43 -12.37
N ASP A 145 -1.07 -1.92 -13.58
CA ASP A 145 0.05 -1.66 -14.50
C ASP A 145 1.03 -0.66 -13.91
N VAL A 146 0.54 0.48 -13.43
CA VAL A 146 1.37 1.52 -12.80
C VAL A 146 2.10 0.98 -11.56
N PHE A 147 1.40 0.20 -10.72
CA PHE A 147 2.01 -0.37 -9.53
C PHE A 147 3.17 -1.32 -9.88
N PHE A 148 2.95 -2.27 -10.79
CA PHE A 148 3.97 -3.26 -11.13
C PHE A 148 5.14 -2.68 -11.91
N GLU A 149 4.91 -1.68 -12.75
CA GLU A 149 5.98 -0.92 -13.41
C GLU A 149 6.85 -0.21 -12.38
N ALA A 150 6.23 0.58 -11.50
CA ALA A 150 6.93 1.31 -10.45
C ALA A 150 7.64 0.36 -9.46
N LEU A 151 7.00 -0.76 -9.08
CA LEU A 151 7.60 -1.75 -8.18
C LEU A 151 8.87 -2.36 -8.77
N SER A 152 8.85 -2.69 -10.07
CA SER A 152 10.02 -3.23 -10.77
C SER A 152 11.16 -2.22 -10.80
N GLU A 153 10.87 -0.95 -11.06
CA GLU A 153 11.88 0.11 -11.09
C GLU A 153 12.51 0.35 -9.71
N VAL A 154 11.68 0.48 -8.67
CA VAL A 154 12.16 0.71 -7.29
C VAL A 154 12.97 -0.48 -6.78
N GLN A 155 12.61 -1.70 -7.18
CA GLN A 155 13.37 -2.90 -6.81
C GLN A 155 14.77 -2.92 -7.44
N VAL A 156 14.91 -2.51 -8.72
CA VAL A 156 16.17 -2.59 -9.48
C VAL A 156 17.10 -1.44 -9.13
N HIS A 157 16.60 -0.21 -9.07
CA HIS A 157 17.43 1.00 -9.05
C HIS A 157 17.64 1.60 -7.67
N GLY A 158 16.88 1.16 -6.65
CA GLY A 158 16.90 1.82 -5.36
C GLY A 158 16.30 3.22 -5.38
N VAL A 159 16.51 3.96 -4.28
CA VAL A 159 15.98 5.33 -4.13
C VAL A 159 16.83 6.38 -4.85
N ASP A 160 18.08 6.03 -5.21
CA ASP A 160 19.07 6.97 -5.77
C ASP A 160 18.83 7.31 -7.26
N GLY A 161 17.89 6.65 -7.91
CA GLY A 161 17.57 6.86 -9.33
C GLY A 161 16.27 7.62 -9.62
N LEU A 162 15.59 8.12 -8.60
CA LEU A 162 14.35 8.89 -8.79
C LEU A 162 14.67 10.37 -8.93
N PRO A 163 14.14 11.05 -9.98
CA PRO A 163 14.34 12.48 -10.19
C PRO A 163 13.67 13.34 -9.12
#